data_0516e4972c05f74235da545bd84c3a3c
#
_entry.id   0516e4972c05f74235da545bd84c3a3c
#
_cell.length_a   1.000
_cell.length_b   1.000
_cell.length_c   1.000
_cell.angle_alpha   90.00
_cell.angle_beta   90.00
_cell.angle_gamma   90.00
#
_symmetry.space_group_name_H-M   'P 1'
#
loop_
_entity.id
_entity.type
_entity.pdbx_description
1 polymer ?
#
loop_
_entity_poly.entity_id
_entity_poly.type
_entity_poly.pdbx_seq_one_letter_code
_entity_poly.pdbx_strand_id
1 'polypeptide(L)'
;MTPRGTDWSLAGLVAVLGLSGALTLFGGAWVFVAHDVAGFALGGVLVWKLRRVWRRIGTRRAGLIALAFVAGTLLTGVAWSSAIRPTAFGYNPLNLHSVLGAVLVLAVLTHAVQRAKRPRRGDLTRRQVIAGAGVGAGAFALLQLQRTPGLAAARRRFTGSYEVASFEGNAFPSTSWVADAPKPLDDTDYTLAFGERRLTALELDAGDELTATLDCTGGFYSTQRWRGTRLDRLLGDAPGSHVRVISHTGYRWSFDRHDARELLLATHVGDEPLSHGHGAPVRLVAPGQRGFIWVKWVTRIELHDEPDPGAFAATVWSSFTPPGRGS
;
A
#
# COMPACT_ATOMS: atom_id res chain seq x y z
N MET A 1 33.18 -7.90 -9.80
CA MET A 1 32.21 -9.00 -9.58
C MET A 1 32.31 -10.00 -10.72
N THR A 2 32.27 -11.33 -10.40
CA THR A 2 32.14 -12.38 -11.42
C THR A 2 30.78 -12.25 -12.12
N PRO A 3 30.60 -12.75 -13.35
CA PRO A 3 29.30 -12.75 -14.01
C PRO A 3 28.20 -13.40 -13.15
N ARG A 4 28.54 -14.57 -12.55
CA ARG A 4 27.63 -15.30 -11.68
C ARG A 4 27.31 -14.55 -10.38
N GLY A 5 28.31 -13.96 -9.74
CA GLY A 5 28.11 -13.13 -8.54
C GLY A 5 27.19 -11.92 -8.82
N THR A 6 27.33 -11.27 -10.00
CA THR A 6 26.44 -10.18 -10.41
C THR A 6 24.99 -10.68 -10.60
N ASP A 7 24.79 -11.84 -11.22
CA ASP A 7 23.46 -12.40 -11.46
C ASP A 7 22.76 -12.77 -10.13
N TRP A 8 23.51 -13.37 -9.19
CA TRP A 8 22.99 -13.65 -7.85
C TRP A 8 22.68 -12.40 -7.03
N SER A 9 23.54 -11.35 -7.14
CA SER A 9 23.27 -10.07 -6.47
C SER A 9 22.01 -9.41 -7.01
N LEU A 10 21.78 -9.42 -8.33
CA LEU A 10 20.55 -8.90 -8.93
C LEU A 10 19.33 -9.71 -8.52
N ALA A 11 19.40 -11.04 -8.54
CA ALA A 11 18.29 -11.90 -8.11
C ALA A 11 17.95 -11.69 -6.63
N GLY A 12 18.97 -11.60 -5.77
CA GLY A 12 18.81 -11.32 -4.35
C GLY A 12 18.17 -9.95 -4.09
N LEU A 13 18.62 -8.90 -4.79
CA LEU A 13 18.03 -7.56 -4.68
C LEU A 13 16.58 -7.53 -5.15
N VAL A 14 16.25 -8.22 -6.25
CA VAL A 14 14.85 -8.32 -6.72
C VAL A 14 13.99 -9.09 -5.71
N ALA A 15 14.50 -10.16 -5.09
CA ALA A 15 13.77 -10.87 -4.04
C ALA A 15 13.55 -9.98 -2.80
N VAL A 16 14.55 -9.22 -2.36
CA VAL A 16 14.42 -8.24 -1.27
C VAL A 16 13.41 -7.16 -1.62
N LEU A 17 13.43 -6.65 -2.85
CA LEU A 17 12.48 -5.64 -3.32
C LEU A 17 11.04 -6.19 -3.39
N GLY A 18 10.86 -7.40 -3.87
CA GLY A 18 9.54 -8.06 -3.89
C GLY A 18 8.99 -8.26 -2.48
N LEU A 19 9.82 -8.79 -1.57
CA LEU A 19 9.43 -9.00 -0.17
C LEU A 19 9.17 -7.67 0.55
N SER A 20 10.09 -6.71 0.46
CA SER A 20 9.90 -5.40 1.10
C SER A 20 8.72 -4.64 0.50
N GLY A 21 8.50 -4.73 -0.83
CA GLY A 21 7.32 -4.14 -1.48
C GLY A 21 6.01 -4.70 -0.93
N ALA A 22 5.90 -6.02 -0.76
CA ALA A 22 4.74 -6.64 -0.12
C ALA A 22 4.59 -6.23 1.36
N LEU A 23 5.70 -6.18 2.10
CA LEU A 23 5.70 -5.79 3.51
C LEU A 23 5.38 -4.29 3.72
N THR A 24 5.45 -3.42 2.70
CA THR A 24 5.03 -2.00 2.83
C THR A 24 3.55 -1.84 3.16
N LEU A 25 2.74 -2.87 2.96
CA LEU A 25 1.33 -2.86 3.38
C LEU A 25 1.19 -2.80 4.92
N PHE A 26 2.08 -3.48 5.65
CA PHE A 26 1.99 -3.66 7.11
C PHE A 26 3.22 -3.17 7.86
N GLY A 27 4.32 -2.94 7.16
CA GLY A 27 5.62 -2.66 7.76
C GLY A 27 5.81 -1.21 8.20
N GLY A 28 6.63 -1.01 9.22
CA GLY A 28 7.06 0.30 9.70
C GLY A 28 8.08 0.98 8.78
N ALA A 29 8.56 2.15 9.18
CA ALA A 29 9.45 3.01 8.40
C ALA A 29 10.70 2.30 7.85
N TRP A 30 11.26 1.34 8.58
CA TRP A 30 12.45 0.60 8.17
C TRP A 30 12.26 -0.24 6.90
N VAL A 31 11.02 -0.76 6.66
CA VAL A 31 10.70 -1.52 5.44
C VAL A 31 10.80 -0.63 4.21
N PHE A 32 10.29 0.60 4.30
CA PHE A 32 10.37 1.57 3.20
C PHE A 32 11.82 2.00 2.94
N VAL A 33 12.60 2.24 4.00
CA VAL A 33 14.04 2.53 3.88
C VAL A 33 14.78 1.38 3.20
N ALA A 34 14.52 0.14 3.61
CA ALA A 34 15.13 -1.04 3.01
C ALA A 34 14.75 -1.19 1.53
N HIS A 35 13.48 -0.94 1.17
CA HIS A 35 13.00 -0.96 -0.20
C HIS A 35 13.70 0.09 -1.06
N ASP A 36 13.74 1.34 -0.63
CA ASP A 36 14.38 2.44 -1.36
C ASP A 36 15.88 2.17 -1.56
N VAL A 37 16.60 1.76 -0.50
CA VAL A 37 18.04 1.43 -0.58
C VAL A 37 18.29 0.26 -1.52
N ALA A 38 17.48 -0.80 -1.45
CA ALA A 38 17.61 -1.94 -2.36
C ALA A 38 17.32 -1.56 -3.82
N GLY A 39 16.35 -0.65 -4.06
CA GLY A 39 16.04 -0.12 -5.39
C GLY A 39 17.23 0.65 -6.00
N PHE A 40 17.81 1.59 -5.28
CA PHE A 40 19.02 2.30 -5.73
C PHE A 40 20.19 1.36 -5.92
N ALA A 41 20.38 0.40 -5.02
CA ALA A 41 21.43 -0.62 -5.15
C ALA A 41 21.25 -1.49 -6.40
N LEU A 42 20.01 -1.88 -6.71
CA LEU A 42 19.66 -2.60 -7.94
C LEU A 42 20.09 -1.80 -9.18
N GLY A 43 19.79 -0.50 -9.21
CA GLY A 43 20.22 0.41 -10.28
C GLY A 43 21.73 0.42 -10.46
N GLY A 44 22.50 0.55 -9.38
CA GLY A 44 23.96 0.53 -9.41
C GLY A 44 24.55 -0.80 -9.94
N VAL A 45 24.03 -1.94 -9.46
CA VAL A 45 24.48 -3.28 -9.93
C VAL A 45 24.04 -3.50 -11.38
N LEU A 46 22.89 -2.99 -11.78
CA LEU A 46 22.42 -3.08 -13.17
C LEU A 46 23.34 -2.31 -14.13
N VAL A 47 23.73 -1.08 -13.79
CA VAL A 47 24.66 -0.29 -14.60
C VAL A 47 25.99 -1.05 -14.78
N TRP A 48 26.48 -1.67 -13.71
CA TRP A 48 27.68 -2.52 -13.77
C TRP A 48 27.50 -3.70 -14.73
N LYS A 49 26.36 -4.40 -14.68
CA LYS A 49 26.04 -5.50 -15.60
C LYS A 49 25.94 -5.02 -17.03
N LEU A 50 25.24 -3.92 -17.27
CA LEU A 50 25.02 -3.36 -18.60
C LEU A 50 26.32 -3.00 -19.31
N ARG A 51 27.26 -2.36 -18.64
CA ARG A 51 28.60 -2.04 -19.20
C ARG A 51 29.30 -3.27 -19.78
N ARG A 52 29.06 -4.44 -19.20
CA ARG A 52 29.68 -5.69 -19.63
C ARG A 52 28.95 -6.40 -20.75
N VAL A 53 27.61 -6.32 -20.78
CA VAL A 53 26.77 -7.12 -21.70
C VAL A 53 26.10 -6.29 -22.79
N TRP A 54 26.35 -4.97 -22.82
CA TRP A 54 25.67 -4.01 -23.72
C TRP A 54 25.63 -4.46 -25.18
N ARG A 55 26.76 -4.86 -25.72
CA ARG A 55 26.88 -5.32 -27.13
C ARG A 55 26.06 -6.58 -27.43
N ARG A 56 25.71 -7.38 -26.41
CA ARG A 56 24.96 -8.64 -26.56
C ARG A 56 23.47 -8.47 -26.32
N ILE A 57 23.06 -7.46 -25.58
CA ILE A 57 21.64 -7.20 -25.26
C ILE A 57 20.91 -6.76 -26.53
N GLY A 58 21.50 -5.86 -27.32
CA GLY A 58 20.88 -5.31 -28.55
C GLY A 58 20.53 -6.36 -29.60
N THR A 59 21.15 -7.54 -29.55
CA THR A 59 20.89 -8.63 -30.50
C THR A 59 19.79 -9.60 -30.06
N ARG A 60 19.25 -9.48 -28.81
CA ARG A 60 18.27 -10.41 -28.25
C ARG A 60 17.02 -9.67 -27.79
N ARG A 61 15.89 -9.85 -28.47
CA ARG A 61 14.59 -9.23 -28.14
C ARG A 61 14.20 -9.42 -26.66
N ALA A 62 14.37 -10.64 -26.12
CA ALA A 62 14.10 -10.91 -24.71
C ALA A 62 14.96 -10.09 -23.75
N GLY A 63 16.21 -9.81 -24.10
CA GLY A 63 17.09 -8.95 -23.30
C GLY A 63 16.65 -7.49 -23.29
N LEU A 64 16.18 -6.98 -24.42
CA LEU A 64 15.62 -5.62 -24.52
C LEU A 64 14.32 -5.48 -23.74
N ILE A 65 13.42 -6.45 -23.82
CA ILE A 65 12.17 -6.47 -23.05
C ILE A 65 12.47 -6.47 -21.55
N ALA A 66 13.34 -7.37 -21.09
CA ALA A 66 13.73 -7.41 -19.67
C ALA A 66 14.35 -6.10 -19.21
N LEU A 67 15.21 -5.48 -20.03
CA LEU A 67 15.82 -4.19 -19.73
C LEU A 67 14.76 -3.08 -19.64
N ALA A 68 13.77 -3.07 -20.55
CA ALA A 68 12.67 -2.10 -20.53
C ALA A 68 11.85 -2.19 -19.24
N PHE A 69 11.51 -3.41 -18.79
CA PHE A 69 10.80 -3.62 -17.55
C PHE A 69 11.59 -3.15 -16.31
N VAL A 70 12.89 -3.51 -16.23
CA VAL A 70 13.74 -3.07 -15.11
C VAL A 70 13.91 -1.55 -15.12
N ALA A 71 14.20 -0.97 -16.29
CA ALA A 71 14.35 0.47 -16.43
C ALA A 71 13.05 1.21 -16.11
N GLY A 72 11.91 0.74 -16.60
CA GLY A 72 10.59 1.31 -16.29
C GLY A 72 10.28 1.27 -14.80
N THR A 73 10.53 0.13 -14.14
CA THR A 73 10.33 0.00 -12.69
C THR A 73 11.23 0.97 -11.92
N LEU A 74 12.51 1.06 -12.25
CA LEU A 74 13.45 1.97 -11.57
C LEU A 74 13.10 3.43 -11.83
N LEU A 75 12.81 3.81 -13.07
CA LEU A 75 12.47 5.20 -13.42
C LEU A 75 11.20 5.67 -12.73
N THR A 76 10.17 4.84 -12.69
CA THR A 76 8.91 5.19 -12.01
C THR A 76 9.07 5.28 -10.50
N GLY A 77 9.88 4.41 -9.89
CA GLY A 77 10.23 4.49 -8.47
C GLY A 77 11.04 5.75 -8.13
N VAL A 78 12.05 6.06 -8.94
CA VAL A 78 12.86 7.30 -8.77
C VAL A 78 12.01 8.55 -8.99
N ALA A 79 11.16 8.56 -10.02
CA ALA A 79 10.26 9.68 -10.29
C ALA A 79 9.36 9.93 -9.07
N TRP A 80 8.71 8.89 -8.55
CA TRP A 80 7.88 8.99 -7.37
C TRP A 80 8.64 9.49 -6.14
N SER A 81 9.78 8.87 -5.84
CA SER A 81 10.61 9.26 -4.68
C SER A 81 11.18 10.67 -4.79
N SER A 82 11.29 11.21 -6.00
CA SER A 82 11.77 12.57 -6.30
C SER A 82 10.64 13.60 -6.46
N ALA A 83 9.41 13.27 -6.07
CA ALA A 83 8.22 14.10 -6.19
C ALA A 83 7.82 14.46 -7.64
N ILE A 84 8.27 13.69 -8.62
CA ILE A 84 7.81 13.77 -10.01
C ILE A 84 6.55 12.89 -10.12
N ARG A 85 5.37 13.52 -10.11
CA ARG A 85 4.07 12.84 -9.95
C ARG A 85 3.07 13.14 -11.07
N PRO A 86 3.45 13.01 -12.35
CA PRO A 86 2.47 13.16 -13.43
C PRO A 86 1.38 12.09 -13.30
N THR A 87 0.16 12.44 -13.62
CA THR A 87 -0.97 11.52 -13.72
C THR A 87 -1.40 11.40 -15.18
N ALA A 88 -1.61 10.18 -15.65
CA ALA A 88 -2.14 9.90 -16.98
C ALA A 88 -3.19 8.80 -16.86
N PHE A 89 -4.38 9.02 -17.41
CA PHE A 89 -5.50 8.06 -17.36
C PHE A 89 -5.84 7.59 -15.93
N GLY A 90 -5.70 8.47 -14.93
CA GLY A 90 -5.93 8.12 -13.52
C GLY A 90 -4.79 7.37 -12.81
N TYR A 91 -3.70 7.06 -13.53
CA TYR A 91 -2.53 6.37 -12.96
C TYR A 91 -1.38 7.34 -12.71
N ASN A 92 -0.67 7.14 -11.60
CA ASN A 92 0.54 7.86 -11.24
C ASN A 92 1.79 6.96 -11.33
N PRO A 93 3.04 7.49 -11.20
CA PRO A 93 4.26 6.67 -11.25
C PRO A 93 4.30 5.55 -10.21
N LEU A 94 3.68 5.71 -9.03
CA LEU A 94 3.62 4.66 -8.01
C LEU A 94 2.79 3.46 -8.47
N ASN A 95 1.64 3.70 -9.11
CA ASN A 95 0.81 2.63 -9.67
C ASN A 95 1.59 1.84 -10.71
N LEU A 96 2.27 2.55 -11.65
CA LEU A 96 3.11 1.90 -12.66
C LEU A 96 4.27 1.15 -12.03
N HIS A 97 4.94 1.74 -11.02
CA HIS A 97 6.02 1.09 -10.28
C HIS A 97 5.57 -0.23 -9.66
N SER A 98 4.41 -0.24 -9.02
CA SER A 98 3.87 -1.43 -8.36
C SER A 98 3.56 -2.54 -9.37
N VAL A 99 2.90 -2.22 -10.49
CA VAL A 99 2.57 -3.20 -11.53
C VAL A 99 3.83 -3.73 -12.22
N LEU A 100 4.72 -2.83 -12.66
CA LEU A 100 5.97 -3.23 -13.32
C LEU A 100 6.88 -4.02 -12.37
N GLY A 101 6.91 -3.64 -11.09
CA GLY A 101 7.66 -4.33 -10.03
C GLY A 101 7.15 -5.75 -9.81
N ALA A 102 5.84 -5.94 -9.71
CA ALA A 102 5.23 -7.27 -9.55
C ALA A 102 5.57 -8.19 -10.74
N VAL A 103 5.41 -7.69 -11.98
CA VAL A 103 5.77 -8.42 -13.19
C VAL A 103 7.26 -8.75 -13.22
N LEU A 104 8.11 -7.79 -12.85
CA LEU A 104 9.56 -7.99 -12.80
C LEU A 104 9.96 -9.07 -11.80
N VAL A 105 9.40 -9.05 -10.58
CA VAL A 105 9.67 -10.07 -9.55
C VAL A 105 9.30 -11.46 -10.07
N LEU A 106 8.10 -11.62 -10.64
CA LEU A 106 7.66 -12.90 -11.21
C LEU A 106 8.58 -13.37 -12.33
N ALA A 107 8.94 -12.48 -13.26
CA ALA A 107 9.81 -12.81 -14.39
C ALA A 107 11.23 -13.20 -13.94
N VAL A 108 11.80 -12.46 -12.96
CA VAL A 108 13.15 -12.75 -12.44
C VAL A 108 13.16 -14.05 -11.64
N LEU A 109 12.17 -14.30 -10.80
CA LEU A 109 12.06 -15.54 -10.02
C LEU A 109 11.91 -16.74 -10.95
N THR A 110 11.03 -16.68 -11.96
CA THR A 110 10.87 -17.74 -12.97
C THR A 110 12.18 -17.99 -13.72
N HIS A 111 12.86 -16.91 -14.16
CA HIS A 111 14.14 -17.03 -14.84
C HIS A 111 15.22 -17.63 -13.93
N ALA A 112 15.27 -17.22 -12.67
CA ALA A 112 16.22 -17.74 -11.70
C ALA A 112 16.02 -19.25 -11.45
N VAL A 113 14.78 -19.68 -11.24
CA VAL A 113 14.46 -21.12 -11.04
C VAL A 113 14.88 -21.94 -12.26
N GLN A 114 14.63 -21.46 -13.48
CA GLN A 114 14.94 -22.19 -14.70
C GLN A 114 16.42 -22.24 -15.07
N ARG A 115 17.18 -21.21 -14.71
CA ARG A 115 18.54 -21.00 -15.24
C ARG A 115 19.63 -20.73 -14.20
N ALA A 116 19.30 -20.65 -12.92
CA ALA A 116 20.30 -20.37 -11.88
C ALA A 116 21.31 -21.49 -11.77
N LYS A 117 22.57 -21.15 -11.99
CA LYS A 117 23.69 -22.06 -11.65
C LYS A 117 23.95 -21.94 -10.15
N ARG A 118 24.14 -23.08 -9.46
CA ARG A 118 24.43 -23.08 -8.03
C ARG A 118 25.57 -22.10 -7.69
N PRO A 119 25.44 -21.28 -6.63
CA PRO A 119 26.50 -20.36 -6.21
C PRO A 119 27.74 -21.16 -5.78
N ARG A 120 28.90 -20.62 -6.06
CA ARG A 120 30.18 -21.17 -5.63
C ARG A 120 30.81 -20.25 -4.58
N ARG A 121 31.56 -20.78 -3.61
CA ARG A 121 32.24 -19.98 -2.57
C ARG A 121 33.10 -18.84 -3.14
N GLY A 122 33.68 -19.00 -4.33
CA GLY A 122 34.47 -17.97 -5.01
C GLY A 122 33.67 -16.89 -5.75
N ASP A 123 32.33 -16.98 -5.81
CA ASP A 123 31.48 -15.97 -6.45
C ASP A 123 31.29 -14.72 -5.57
N LEU A 124 31.57 -14.83 -4.26
CA LEU A 124 31.57 -13.75 -3.29
C LEU A 124 32.97 -13.56 -2.71
N THR A 125 33.79 -12.78 -3.39
CA THR A 125 35.11 -12.40 -2.88
C THR A 125 35.01 -11.22 -1.90
N ARG A 126 36.01 -11.05 -1.00
CA ARG A 126 36.07 -9.90 -0.08
C ARG A 126 35.91 -8.57 -0.83
N ARG A 127 36.53 -8.42 -1.99
CA ARG A 127 36.42 -7.21 -2.85
C ARG A 127 35.02 -6.96 -3.32
N GLN A 128 34.23 -8.03 -3.60
CA GLN A 128 32.83 -7.92 -4.04
C GLN A 128 31.90 -7.54 -2.88
N VAL A 129 32.16 -8.04 -1.69
CA VAL A 129 31.43 -7.64 -0.47
C VAL A 129 31.68 -6.16 -0.19
N ILE A 130 32.93 -5.69 -0.26
CA ILE A 130 33.27 -4.27 -0.07
C ILE A 130 32.60 -3.40 -1.16
N ALA A 131 32.65 -3.83 -2.42
CA ALA A 131 32.01 -3.10 -3.51
C ALA A 131 30.48 -3.05 -3.34
N GLY A 132 29.86 -4.14 -2.88
CA GLY A 132 28.42 -4.20 -2.55
C GLY A 132 28.06 -3.28 -1.39
N ALA A 133 28.87 -3.26 -0.33
CA ALA A 133 28.70 -2.33 0.78
C ALA A 133 28.82 -0.86 0.32
N GLY A 134 29.75 -0.56 -0.58
CA GLY A 134 29.88 0.78 -1.19
C GLY A 134 28.66 1.19 -2.00
N VAL A 135 28.08 0.26 -2.79
CA VAL A 135 26.82 0.49 -3.51
C VAL A 135 25.68 0.74 -2.55
N GLY A 136 25.56 -0.04 -1.47
CA GLY A 136 24.55 0.15 -0.43
C GLY A 136 24.69 1.49 0.30
N ALA A 137 25.92 1.88 0.66
CA ALA A 137 26.18 3.17 1.28
C ALA A 137 25.85 4.34 0.34
N GLY A 138 26.19 4.24 -0.95
CA GLY A 138 25.83 5.23 -1.96
C GLY A 138 24.31 5.32 -2.16
N ALA A 139 23.62 4.19 -2.17
CA ALA A 139 22.15 4.15 -2.25
C ALA A 139 21.50 4.82 -1.03
N PHE A 140 22.00 4.55 0.17
CA PHE A 140 21.53 5.20 1.39
C PHE A 140 21.81 6.71 1.38
N ALA A 141 23.00 7.13 0.92
CA ALA A 141 23.32 8.55 0.77
C ALA A 141 22.37 9.27 -0.22
N LEU A 142 22.02 8.64 -1.34
CA LEU A 142 21.04 9.16 -2.28
C LEU A 142 19.66 9.32 -1.63
N LEU A 143 19.22 8.35 -0.83
CA LEU A 143 17.99 8.43 -0.08
C LEU A 143 18.00 9.60 0.91
N GLN A 144 19.10 9.80 1.63
CA GLN A 144 19.23 10.92 2.56
C GLN A 144 19.25 12.28 1.83
N LEU A 145 19.87 12.34 0.66
CA LEU A 145 19.85 13.54 -0.17
C LEU A 145 18.42 13.93 -0.57
N GLN A 146 17.57 12.95 -0.94
CA GLN A 146 16.16 13.22 -1.23
C GLN A 146 15.36 13.75 -0.01
N ARG A 147 15.82 13.45 1.20
CA ARG A 147 15.22 13.91 2.47
C ARG A 147 15.73 15.26 2.94
N THR A 148 16.62 15.91 2.18
CA THR A 148 17.15 17.24 2.53
C THR A 148 15.99 18.24 2.64
N PRO A 149 15.89 18.99 3.75
CA PRO A 149 14.87 20.03 3.92
C PRO A 149 14.86 21.02 2.74
N GLY A 150 13.66 21.40 2.30
CA GLY A 150 13.47 22.28 1.15
C GLY A 150 13.24 21.55 -0.18
N LEU A 151 13.62 20.30 -0.32
CA LEU A 151 13.26 19.51 -1.49
C LEU A 151 11.80 19.04 -1.42
N ALA A 152 11.11 19.01 -2.56
CA ALA A 152 9.74 18.50 -2.64
C ALA A 152 9.63 17.03 -2.18
N ALA A 153 10.66 16.25 -2.44
CA ALA A 153 10.77 14.86 -2.01
C ALA A 153 10.79 14.70 -0.47
N ALA A 154 11.32 15.68 0.27
CA ALA A 154 11.39 15.64 1.73
C ALA A 154 10.02 15.77 2.41
N ARG A 155 8.97 16.22 1.69
CA ARG A 155 7.62 16.36 2.20
C ARG A 155 6.84 15.05 2.26
N ARG A 156 7.38 13.97 1.70
CA ARG A 156 6.71 12.67 1.75
C ARG A 156 6.84 12.03 3.14
N ARG A 157 5.81 11.32 3.53
CA ARG A 157 5.85 10.47 4.72
C ARG A 157 6.83 9.31 4.50
N PHE A 158 7.18 8.61 5.60
CA PHE A 158 7.97 7.39 5.51
C PHE A 158 7.36 6.32 4.60
N THR A 159 6.02 6.31 4.46
CA THR A 159 5.27 5.42 3.58
C THR A 159 5.39 5.74 2.09
N GLY A 160 6.08 6.81 1.74
CA GLY A 160 6.18 7.30 0.37
C GLY A 160 5.01 8.18 -0.07
N SER A 161 4.00 8.37 0.78
CA SER A 161 2.81 9.17 0.47
C SER A 161 3.08 10.68 0.59
N TYR A 162 2.40 11.46 -0.26
CA TYR A 162 2.42 12.92 -0.23
C TYR A 162 1.11 13.48 0.31
N GLU A 163 1.19 14.63 0.95
CA GLU A 163 0.03 15.36 1.45
C GLU A 163 -0.89 15.81 0.31
N VAL A 164 -2.21 15.63 0.50
CA VAL A 164 -3.24 16.14 -0.41
C VAL A 164 -4.48 16.55 0.39
N ALA A 165 -4.89 17.80 0.24
CA ALA A 165 -6.16 18.34 0.71
C ALA A 165 -6.48 18.04 2.19
N SER A 166 -5.48 18.18 3.08
CA SER A 166 -5.72 18.04 4.52
C SER A 166 -6.62 19.15 5.02
N PHE A 167 -7.61 18.80 5.85
CA PHE A 167 -8.63 19.70 6.39
C PHE A 167 -9.54 20.36 5.36
N GLU A 168 -9.65 19.79 4.15
CA GLU A 168 -10.49 20.30 3.06
C GLU A 168 -11.72 19.38 2.80
N GLY A 169 -12.21 18.67 3.81
CA GLY A 169 -13.40 17.82 3.69
C GLY A 169 -13.23 16.73 2.62
N ASN A 170 -14.21 16.58 1.73
CA ASN A 170 -14.19 15.58 0.65
C ASN A 170 -13.24 15.88 -0.52
N ALA A 171 -12.35 16.88 -0.42
CA ALA A 171 -11.47 17.27 -1.54
C ALA A 171 -10.29 16.31 -1.76
N PHE A 172 -9.93 15.43 -0.79
CA PHE A 172 -8.86 14.47 -0.98
C PHE A 172 -9.25 13.35 -1.96
N PRO A 173 -8.28 12.68 -2.63
CA PRO A 173 -8.59 11.67 -3.63
C PRO A 173 -9.34 10.48 -3.05
N SER A 174 -10.35 10.00 -3.78
CA SER A 174 -11.01 8.73 -3.49
C SER A 174 -10.36 7.60 -4.29
N THR A 175 -10.01 6.51 -3.61
CA THR A 175 -9.48 5.30 -4.22
C THR A 175 -10.24 4.08 -3.70
N SER A 176 -10.44 3.10 -4.58
CA SER A 176 -11.00 1.79 -4.25
C SER A 176 -10.15 0.70 -4.88
N TRP A 177 -10.33 -0.54 -4.48
CA TRP A 177 -9.78 -1.67 -5.19
C TRP A 177 -10.36 -1.77 -6.61
N VAL A 178 -9.68 -2.48 -7.50
CA VAL A 178 -10.14 -2.68 -8.87
C VAL A 178 -11.56 -3.23 -8.87
N ALA A 179 -12.49 -2.52 -9.55
CA ALA A 179 -13.92 -2.82 -9.64
C ALA A 179 -14.73 -2.77 -8.32
N ASP A 180 -14.16 -2.37 -7.19
CA ASP A 180 -14.90 -2.13 -5.95
C ASP A 180 -15.50 -0.72 -5.97
N ALA A 181 -16.58 -0.58 -6.72
CA ALA A 181 -17.32 0.67 -6.93
C ALA A 181 -18.82 0.39 -6.88
N PRO A 182 -19.39 0.19 -5.67
CA PRO A 182 -20.85 -0.03 -5.54
C PRO A 182 -21.61 1.21 -6.01
N LYS A 183 -22.89 1.02 -6.34
CA LYS A 183 -23.80 2.14 -6.52
C LYS A 183 -23.96 2.90 -5.21
N PRO A 184 -24.26 4.21 -5.24
CA PRO A 184 -24.57 4.95 -4.03
C PRO A 184 -25.66 4.23 -3.21
N LEU A 185 -25.40 4.08 -1.91
CA LEU A 185 -26.38 3.59 -0.97
C LEU A 185 -27.37 4.74 -0.71
N ASP A 186 -28.66 4.42 -0.68
CA ASP A 186 -29.68 5.40 -0.35
C ASP A 186 -29.63 5.67 1.17
N ASP A 187 -29.40 6.92 1.55
CA ASP A 187 -29.30 7.31 2.95
C ASP A 187 -30.60 7.07 3.73
N THR A 188 -31.73 7.06 3.04
CA THR A 188 -33.07 6.84 3.65
C THR A 188 -33.30 5.38 4.01
N ASP A 189 -32.76 4.45 3.24
CA ASP A 189 -32.88 3.00 3.44
C ASP A 189 -31.66 2.37 4.10
N TYR A 190 -30.60 3.18 4.30
CA TYR A 190 -29.36 2.66 4.88
C TYR A 190 -29.56 2.23 6.34
N THR A 191 -29.08 1.03 6.64
CA THR A 191 -28.91 0.55 8.02
C THR A 191 -27.61 -0.20 8.20
N LEU A 192 -26.99 0.00 9.35
CA LEU A 192 -25.84 -0.77 9.83
C LEU A 192 -26.33 -1.86 10.78
N ALA A 193 -26.01 -3.11 10.49
CA ALA A 193 -26.33 -4.25 11.33
C ALA A 193 -25.25 -4.47 12.40
N PHE A 194 -25.68 -4.55 13.67
CA PHE A 194 -24.85 -4.97 14.80
C PHE A 194 -25.66 -5.89 15.72
N GLY A 195 -25.44 -7.19 15.62
CA GLY A 195 -26.29 -8.21 16.23
C GLY A 195 -27.72 -8.06 15.69
N GLU A 196 -28.70 -7.96 16.61
CA GLU A 196 -30.11 -7.73 16.25
C GLU A 196 -30.43 -6.26 15.96
N ARG A 197 -29.55 -5.36 16.32
CA ARG A 197 -29.77 -3.91 16.14
C ARG A 197 -29.58 -3.53 14.67
N ARG A 198 -30.40 -2.59 14.22
CA ARG A 198 -30.28 -1.91 12.94
C ARG A 198 -30.22 -0.42 13.22
N LEU A 199 -29.11 0.20 12.83
CA LEU A 199 -28.80 1.61 13.11
C LEU A 199 -28.79 2.39 11.82
N THR A 200 -29.51 3.47 11.77
CA THR A 200 -29.53 4.41 10.66
C THR A 200 -28.27 5.27 10.66
N ALA A 201 -27.98 5.95 9.55
CA ALA A 201 -26.87 6.90 9.48
C ALA A 201 -27.01 8.03 10.53
N LEU A 202 -28.24 8.48 10.79
CA LEU A 202 -28.52 9.52 11.80
C LEU A 202 -28.19 9.05 13.23
N GLU A 203 -28.54 7.81 13.57
CA GLU A 203 -28.20 7.23 14.89
C GLU A 203 -26.68 7.02 15.07
N LEU A 204 -25.95 6.92 13.94
CA LEU A 204 -24.49 6.81 13.95
C LEU A 204 -23.77 8.17 13.91
N ASP A 205 -24.49 9.29 13.88
CA ASP A 205 -23.94 10.64 14.06
C ASP A 205 -24.06 11.11 15.52
N ALA A 206 -23.39 10.41 16.41
CA ALA A 206 -23.41 10.72 17.86
C ALA A 206 -22.56 11.95 18.22
N GLY A 207 -21.97 12.64 17.25
CA GLY A 207 -21.16 13.84 17.47
C GLY A 207 -19.74 13.57 18.03
N ASP A 208 -19.30 12.33 18.05
CA ASP A 208 -17.91 12.03 18.39
C ASP A 208 -16.98 12.53 17.28
N GLU A 209 -15.92 13.22 17.67
CA GLU A 209 -14.93 13.76 16.75
C GLU A 209 -13.56 13.12 16.90
N LEU A 210 -12.84 13.02 15.79
CA LEU A 210 -11.50 12.47 15.74
C LEU A 210 -10.70 13.11 14.61
N THR A 211 -9.55 13.70 14.92
CA THR A 211 -8.59 14.10 13.89
C THR A 211 -7.66 12.93 13.58
N ALA A 212 -7.70 12.44 12.35
CA ALA A 212 -6.88 11.32 11.93
C ALA A 212 -6.37 11.46 10.49
N THR A 213 -5.21 10.88 10.23
CA THR A 213 -4.55 10.87 8.92
C THR A 213 -4.82 9.57 8.20
N LEU A 214 -5.55 9.64 7.09
CA LEU A 214 -5.68 8.57 6.12
C LEU A 214 -4.40 8.52 5.27
N ASP A 215 -3.64 7.43 5.35
CA ASP A 215 -2.43 7.20 4.55
C ASP A 215 -2.69 6.10 3.52
N CYS A 216 -3.03 6.51 2.30
CA CYS A 216 -3.47 5.62 1.23
C CYS A 216 -2.30 4.91 0.54
N THR A 217 -2.49 3.64 0.16
CA THR A 217 -1.55 2.89 -0.67
C THR A 217 -1.43 3.45 -2.09
N GLY A 218 -2.37 4.29 -2.52
CA GLY A 218 -2.30 5.07 -3.76
C GLY A 218 -1.28 6.21 -3.78
N GLY A 219 -0.57 6.42 -2.64
CA GLY A 219 0.55 7.36 -2.54
C GLY A 219 0.19 8.76 -2.08
N PHE A 220 -0.96 8.95 -1.50
CA PHE A 220 -1.34 10.20 -0.82
C PHE A 220 -1.67 9.96 0.65
N TYR A 221 -1.55 11.01 1.45
CA TYR A 221 -2.16 11.06 2.78
C TYR A 221 -2.95 12.35 2.93
N SER A 222 -3.99 12.29 3.78
CA SER A 222 -4.81 13.44 4.11
C SER A 222 -5.19 13.37 5.59
N THR A 223 -4.97 14.46 6.30
CA THR A 223 -5.39 14.61 7.70
C THR A 223 -6.73 15.33 7.71
N GLN A 224 -7.74 14.73 8.32
CA GLN A 224 -9.10 15.28 8.35
C GLN A 224 -9.67 15.25 9.77
N ARG A 225 -10.63 16.12 10.05
CA ARG A 225 -11.55 15.97 11.17
C ARG A 225 -12.67 15.03 10.72
N TRP A 226 -12.90 13.99 11.49
CA TRP A 226 -13.94 13.01 11.21
C TRP A 226 -14.97 13.09 12.33
N ARG A 227 -16.26 12.99 12.00
CA ARG A 227 -17.36 13.01 12.95
C ARG A 227 -18.28 11.81 12.72
N GLY A 228 -18.79 11.24 13.84
CA GLY A 228 -19.67 10.08 13.82
C GLY A 228 -19.82 9.45 15.20
N THR A 229 -19.68 8.13 15.29
CA THR A 229 -19.80 7.37 16.54
C THR A 229 -18.53 6.57 16.82
N ARG A 230 -17.97 6.70 18.02
CA ARG A 230 -16.88 5.84 18.48
C ARG A 230 -17.34 4.38 18.52
N LEU A 231 -16.50 3.47 17.98
CA LEU A 231 -16.88 2.07 17.88
C LEU A 231 -17.05 1.40 19.26
N ASP A 232 -16.24 1.75 20.22
CA ASP A 232 -16.36 1.24 21.61
C ASP A 232 -17.71 1.58 22.26
N ARG A 233 -18.23 2.78 21.98
CA ARG A 233 -19.57 3.18 22.44
C ARG A 233 -20.67 2.28 21.86
N LEU A 234 -20.53 1.88 20.60
CA LEU A 234 -21.46 0.98 19.94
C LEU A 234 -21.36 -0.44 20.50
N LEU A 235 -20.13 -0.90 20.73
CA LEU A 235 -19.86 -2.26 21.20
C LEU A 235 -20.29 -2.50 22.65
N GLY A 236 -20.19 -1.47 23.51
CA GLY A 236 -20.54 -1.60 24.94
C GLY A 236 -19.85 -2.82 25.58
N ASP A 237 -20.60 -3.59 26.38
CA ASP A 237 -20.13 -4.79 27.06
C ASP A 237 -20.42 -6.10 26.28
N ALA A 238 -20.81 -6.01 24.99
CA ALA A 238 -21.10 -7.19 24.19
C ALA A 238 -19.86 -8.12 24.12
N PRO A 239 -20.00 -9.45 24.24
CA PRO A 239 -18.89 -10.39 24.29
C PRO A 239 -18.19 -10.51 22.94
N GLY A 240 -16.88 -10.85 22.97
CA GLY A 240 -16.04 -11.05 21.81
C GLY A 240 -14.70 -10.34 21.94
N SER A 241 -13.62 -11.00 21.53
CA SER A 241 -12.25 -10.48 21.59
C SER A 241 -11.83 -9.74 20.33
N HIS A 242 -12.56 -9.93 19.21
CA HIS A 242 -12.30 -9.31 17.92
C HIS A 242 -13.56 -8.67 17.32
N VAL A 243 -13.35 -7.58 16.60
CA VAL A 243 -14.39 -6.84 15.90
C VAL A 243 -14.14 -6.91 14.40
N ARG A 244 -15.10 -7.43 13.66
CA ARG A 244 -15.08 -7.42 12.19
C ARG A 244 -15.98 -6.31 11.69
N VAL A 245 -15.43 -5.45 10.82
CA VAL A 245 -16.15 -4.36 10.15
C VAL A 245 -16.28 -4.72 8.67
N ILE A 246 -17.50 -4.74 8.17
CA ILE A 246 -17.85 -5.28 6.85
C ILE A 246 -18.54 -4.20 6.03
N SER A 247 -18.06 -4.03 4.80
CA SER A 247 -18.60 -3.17 3.76
C SER A 247 -19.82 -3.81 3.08
N HIS A 248 -20.66 -3.00 2.45
CA HIS A 248 -21.72 -3.42 1.52
C HIS A 248 -21.18 -4.35 0.40
N THR A 249 -19.91 -4.17 -0.02
CA THR A 249 -19.30 -4.99 -1.08
C THR A 249 -18.67 -6.30 -0.57
N GLY A 250 -18.72 -6.56 0.74
CA GLY A 250 -18.02 -7.69 1.37
C GLY A 250 -16.56 -7.42 1.70
N TYR A 251 -16.04 -6.23 1.33
CA TYR A 251 -14.74 -5.75 1.80
C TYR A 251 -14.77 -5.69 3.32
N ARG A 252 -13.76 -6.22 4.01
CA ARG A 252 -13.80 -6.28 5.46
C ARG A 252 -12.43 -6.29 6.10
N TRP A 253 -12.39 -5.86 7.37
CA TRP A 253 -11.21 -5.98 8.21
C TRP A 253 -11.59 -6.36 9.63
N SER A 254 -10.68 -7.04 10.32
CA SER A 254 -10.83 -7.47 11.70
C SER A 254 -9.80 -6.78 12.59
N PHE A 255 -10.24 -6.34 13.76
CA PHE A 255 -9.42 -5.66 14.75
C PHE A 255 -9.52 -6.39 16.07
N ASP A 256 -8.45 -6.31 16.88
CA ASP A 256 -8.53 -6.64 18.28
C ASP A 256 -9.54 -5.70 18.96
N ARG A 257 -10.34 -6.20 19.90
CA ARG A 257 -11.32 -5.37 20.60
C ARG A 257 -10.67 -4.21 21.34
N HIS A 258 -9.45 -4.41 21.85
CA HIS A 258 -8.70 -3.34 22.49
C HIS A 258 -8.43 -2.20 21.50
N ASP A 259 -7.99 -2.51 20.30
CA ASP A 259 -7.69 -1.54 19.24
C ASP A 259 -8.95 -0.87 18.70
N ALA A 260 -10.09 -1.58 18.74
CA ALA A 260 -11.37 -1.05 18.28
C ALA A 260 -11.85 0.19 19.07
N ARG A 261 -11.32 0.43 20.28
CA ARG A 261 -11.60 1.63 21.08
C ARG A 261 -11.13 2.92 20.42
N GLU A 262 -10.10 2.84 19.58
CA GLU A 262 -9.55 3.99 18.85
C GLU A 262 -10.28 4.25 17.52
N LEU A 263 -11.21 3.37 17.13
CA LEU A 263 -11.90 3.44 15.86
C LEU A 263 -13.16 4.31 15.92
N LEU A 264 -13.46 4.97 14.78
CA LEU A 264 -14.68 5.77 14.61
C LEU A 264 -15.44 5.30 13.38
N LEU A 265 -16.74 5.16 13.49
CA LEU A 265 -17.68 5.05 12.38
C LEU A 265 -18.06 6.47 11.98
N ALA A 266 -17.42 6.99 10.92
CA ALA A 266 -17.65 8.35 10.49
C ALA A 266 -18.78 8.46 9.50
N THR A 267 -19.62 9.47 9.69
CA THR A 267 -20.68 9.93 8.78
C THR A 267 -20.28 11.22 8.06
N HIS A 268 -19.33 11.98 8.65
CA HIS A 268 -18.88 13.27 8.15
C HIS A 268 -17.35 13.35 8.07
N VAL A 269 -16.89 14.21 7.18
CA VAL A 269 -15.48 14.64 7.07
C VAL A 269 -15.42 16.17 6.97
N GLY A 270 -14.67 16.80 7.87
CA GLY A 270 -14.83 18.23 8.08
C GLY A 270 -16.24 18.55 8.58
N ASP A 271 -16.86 19.54 7.98
CA ASP A 271 -18.19 20.01 8.35
C ASP A 271 -19.31 19.46 7.41
N GLU A 272 -18.97 18.56 6.49
CA GLU A 272 -19.89 18.04 5.47
C GLU A 272 -20.07 16.51 5.56
N PRO A 273 -21.23 15.97 5.14
CA PRO A 273 -21.45 14.54 5.02
C PRO A 273 -20.41 13.92 4.09
N LEU A 274 -20.06 12.67 4.35
CA LEU A 274 -19.17 11.90 3.46
C LEU A 274 -19.73 11.87 2.04
N SER A 275 -18.88 12.03 1.03
CA SER A 275 -19.25 11.71 -0.34
C SER A 275 -19.27 10.19 -0.55
N HIS A 276 -20.00 9.73 -1.56
CA HIS A 276 -20.06 8.31 -1.91
C HIS A 276 -18.63 7.71 -2.10
N GLY A 277 -17.78 8.38 -2.86
CA GLY A 277 -16.41 7.95 -3.09
C GLY A 277 -15.58 7.83 -1.82
N HIS A 278 -15.91 8.56 -0.77
CA HIS A 278 -15.26 8.51 0.53
C HIS A 278 -15.91 7.53 1.52
N GLY A 279 -16.99 6.85 1.10
CA GLY A 279 -17.60 5.76 1.85
C GLY A 279 -18.93 6.09 2.49
N ALA A 280 -19.67 7.11 1.99
CA ALA A 280 -21.01 7.40 2.46
C ALA A 280 -21.94 6.16 2.36
N PRO A 281 -22.90 6.01 3.28
CA PRO A 281 -23.23 6.90 4.42
C PRO A 281 -22.26 6.78 5.60
N VAL A 282 -21.58 5.63 5.77
CA VAL A 282 -20.70 5.37 6.92
C VAL A 282 -19.41 4.69 6.50
N ARG A 283 -18.30 5.19 6.99
CA ARG A 283 -16.99 4.56 6.83
C ARG A 283 -16.30 4.32 8.15
N LEU A 284 -15.39 3.36 8.18
CA LEU A 284 -14.46 3.19 9.28
C LEU A 284 -13.28 4.17 9.17
N VAL A 285 -12.96 4.84 10.27
CA VAL A 285 -11.74 5.61 10.51
C VAL A 285 -10.88 4.82 11.50
N ALA A 286 -9.65 4.45 11.07
CA ALA A 286 -8.73 3.62 11.85
C ALA A 286 -7.38 4.32 11.98
N PRO A 287 -7.19 5.19 13.00
CA PRO A 287 -5.96 5.96 13.19
C PRO A 287 -4.72 5.08 13.25
N GLY A 288 -3.62 5.54 12.67
CA GLY A 288 -2.36 4.80 12.65
C GLY A 288 -2.31 3.63 11.66
N GLN A 289 -3.44 3.20 11.12
CA GLN A 289 -3.53 2.12 10.14
C GLN A 289 -3.41 2.64 8.71
N ARG A 290 -2.96 1.77 7.78
CA ARG A 290 -2.93 2.09 6.35
C ARG A 290 -4.33 2.23 5.78
N GLY A 291 -4.51 3.10 4.77
CA GLY A 291 -5.81 3.46 4.23
C GLY A 291 -6.65 2.31 3.68
N PHE A 292 -6.04 1.20 3.28
CA PHE A 292 -6.79 0.02 2.84
C PHE A 292 -7.51 -0.70 3.99
N ILE A 293 -7.14 -0.45 5.25
CA ILE A 293 -7.82 -0.98 6.44
C ILE A 293 -9.07 -0.15 6.79
N TRP A 294 -9.18 1.07 6.27
CA TRP A 294 -10.28 1.98 6.52
C TRP A 294 -11.50 1.59 5.64
N VAL A 295 -12.33 0.69 6.15
CA VAL A 295 -13.47 0.13 5.40
C VAL A 295 -14.47 1.22 5.04
N LYS A 296 -14.85 1.31 3.75
CA LYS A 296 -15.89 2.19 3.22
C LYS A 296 -17.23 1.48 3.17
N TRP A 297 -18.32 2.25 3.09
CA TRP A 297 -19.68 1.71 2.92
C TRP A 297 -19.99 0.61 3.93
N VAL A 298 -19.70 0.87 5.21
CA VAL A 298 -19.89 -0.10 6.30
C VAL A 298 -21.37 -0.39 6.47
N THR A 299 -21.74 -1.66 6.41
CA THR A 299 -23.14 -2.11 6.60
C THR A 299 -23.29 -3.11 7.73
N ARG A 300 -22.18 -3.67 8.23
CA ARG A 300 -22.25 -4.67 9.28
C ARG A 300 -21.03 -4.66 10.20
N ILE A 301 -21.28 -4.88 11.49
CA ILE A 301 -20.26 -5.10 12.51
C ILE A 301 -20.59 -6.41 13.21
N GLU A 302 -19.57 -7.24 13.40
CA GLU A 302 -19.66 -8.54 14.08
C GLU A 302 -18.61 -8.64 15.15
N LEU A 303 -18.96 -9.29 16.26
CA LEU A 303 -18.03 -9.68 17.32
C LEU A 303 -17.71 -11.16 17.22
N HIS A 304 -16.45 -11.52 17.40
CA HIS A 304 -15.92 -12.88 17.34
C HIS A 304 -14.89 -13.09 18.45
N ASP A 305 -14.65 -14.37 18.77
CA ASP A 305 -13.60 -14.75 19.74
C ASP A 305 -12.24 -14.99 19.06
N GLU A 306 -12.21 -15.08 17.73
CA GLU A 306 -11.01 -15.29 16.93
C GLU A 306 -10.86 -14.23 15.82
N PRO A 307 -9.61 -13.92 15.41
CA PRO A 307 -9.38 -13.03 14.26
C PRO A 307 -9.94 -13.65 12.99
N ASP A 308 -10.31 -12.81 12.02
CA ASP A 308 -10.76 -13.26 10.69
C ASP A 308 -9.55 -13.53 9.76
N PRO A 309 -9.14 -14.79 9.55
CA PRO A 309 -8.03 -15.12 8.66
C PRO A 309 -8.35 -14.80 7.19
N GLY A 310 -9.64 -14.65 6.86
CA GLY A 310 -10.12 -14.31 5.53
C GLY A 310 -10.18 -12.81 5.24
N ALA A 311 -9.95 -11.94 6.23
CA ALA A 311 -10.10 -10.50 6.08
C ALA A 311 -9.23 -9.93 4.93
N PHE A 312 -7.97 -10.32 4.87
CA PHE A 312 -7.07 -9.87 3.80
C PHE A 312 -7.52 -10.36 2.42
N ALA A 313 -7.91 -11.64 2.31
CA ALA A 313 -8.43 -12.19 1.06
C ALA A 313 -9.73 -11.49 0.64
N ALA A 314 -10.67 -11.26 1.56
CA ALA A 314 -11.89 -10.51 1.28
C ALA A 314 -11.58 -9.07 0.84
N THR A 315 -10.59 -8.43 1.44
CA THR A 315 -10.11 -7.10 1.05
C THR A 315 -9.59 -7.07 -0.39
N VAL A 316 -8.86 -8.11 -0.82
CA VAL A 316 -8.33 -8.20 -2.19
C VAL A 316 -9.41 -8.59 -3.20
N TRP A 317 -10.35 -9.45 -2.82
CA TRP A 317 -11.33 -10.06 -3.74
C TRP A 317 -12.74 -9.47 -3.66
N SER A 318 -12.99 -8.45 -2.83
CA SER A 318 -14.31 -7.81 -2.71
C SER A 318 -14.88 -7.37 -4.05
N SER A 319 -14.02 -6.86 -4.92
CA SER A 319 -14.37 -6.42 -6.28
C SER A 319 -15.00 -7.51 -7.17
N PHE A 320 -14.78 -8.76 -6.83
CA PHE A 320 -15.29 -9.92 -7.55
C PHE A 320 -16.44 -10.62 -6.83
N THR A 321 -16.85 -10.11 -5.67
CA THR A 321 -18.00 -10.65 -4.92
C THR A 321 -19.26 -9.99 -5.44
N PRO A 322 -20.26 -10.75 -5.95
CA PRO A 322 -21.52 -10.17 -6.39
C PRO A 322 -22.20 -9.42 -5.23
N PRO A 323 -22.74 -8.22 -5.48
CA PRO A 323 -23.51 -7.50 -4.47
C PRO A 323 -24.70 -8.38 -4.02
N GLY A 324 -24.86 -8.58 -2.72
CA GLY A 324 -25.99 -9.32 -2.13
C GLY A 324 -25.71 -10.71 -1.58
N ARG A 325 -24.47 -11.23 -1.61
CA ARG A 325 -24.11 -12.49 -0.90
C ARG A 325 -23.47 -12.26 0.46
N GLY A 326 -23.83 -11.22 1.13
CA GLY A 326 -23.43 -10.90 2.50
C GLY A 326 -24.63 -10.88 3.45
N SER A 327 -25.56 -11.82 3.27
CA SER A 327 -26.63 -12.09 4.26
C SER A 327 -26.15 -13.14 5.26
#